data_b10878cd714e4f2735acb60a62360941
#
_entry.id   b10878cd714e4f2735acb60a62360941
#
_cell.length_a   1.000
_cell.length_b   1.000
_cell.length_c   1.000
_cell.angle_alpha   90.00
_cell.angle_beta   90.00
_cell.angle_gamma   90.00
#
_symmetry.space_group_name_H-M   'P 1'
#
loop_
_entity.id
_entity.type
_entity.pdbx_description
1 polymer ?
#
loop_
_entity_poly.entity_id
_entity_poly.type
_entity_poly.pdbx_seq_one_letter_code
_entity_poly.pdbx_strand_id
1 'polypeptide(L)'
;MALNLHSLRFENPGAPALVILHGLLGSSRNWSTIGKALQDRFDVHALDLRNHGASPHADSMRWTEMCADLQAYLELHEIGSCVLMGHSLGGKVAMRYACENPDMVARLVIVDIAAKAYPPYHDNEFRAMKRIPVAELANRKEAEELLEPMVEHWAMRQFLLTNLVRDEVAGAFKWQINLEGLHASLPIIRQNALLETDRYDNPVLLVRGANSSFIEDGDADDMHHWFSHLREEVVPSAGHNVHVENRKAFLELLDAWL
;
A
#
# COMPACT_ATOMS: atom_id res chain seq x y z
N MET A 1 18.69 -1.59 -9.42
CA MET A 1 18.52 -0.18 -9.76
C MET A 1 17.22 0.31 -9.19
N ALA A 2 17.20 1.52 -8.63
CA ALA A 2 15.97 2.17 -8.25
C ALA A 2 15.11 2.53 -9.47
N LEU A 3 13.81 2.45 -9.33
CA LEU A 3 12.84 2.76 -10.37
C LEU A 3 12.25 4.16 -10.16
N ASN A 4 11.89 4.82 -11.23
CA ASN A 4 11.13 6.07 -11.15
C ASN A 4 9.66 5.71 -10.98
N LEU A 5 9.15 5.86 -9.73
CA LEU A 5 7.78 5.52 -9.38
C LEU A 5 6.78 6.55 -9.92
N HIS A 6 5.67 6.08 -10.43
CA HIS A 6 4.51 6.92 -10.73
C HIS A 6 3.82 7.37 -9.46
N SER A 7 3.25 8.57 -9.46
CA SER A 7 2.44 9.09 -8.35
C SER A 7 1.19 9.84 -8.82
N LEU A 8 0.14 9.74 -8.01
CA LEU A 8 -1.00 10.65 -8.06
C LEU A 8 -0.74 11.75 -7.03
N ARG A 9 -0.63 13.00 -7.48
CA ARG A 9 -0.32 14.15 -6.62
C ARG A 9 -1.54 15.01 -6.38
N PHE A 10 -1.65 15.54 -5.15
CA PHE A 10 -2.60 16.57 -4.75
C PHE A 10 -1.76 17.72 -4.21
N GLU A 11 -1.43 18.61 -5.14
CA GLU A 11 -0.41 19.64 -4.93
C GLU A 11 -0.89 20.73 -3.95
N ASN A 12 -0.04 21.02 -2.96
CA ASN A 12 -0.13 22.16 -2.06
C ASN A 12 1.29 22.69 -1.82
N PRO A 13 1.81 23.51 -2.74
CA PRO A 13 3.19 23.95 -2.71
C PRO A 13 3.53 24.71 -1.41
N GLY A 14 4.58 24.28 -0.71
CA GLY A 14 5.03 24.83 0.55
C GLY A 14 4.42 24.20 1.80
N ALA A 15 3.40 23.35 1.65
CA ALA A 15 2.92 22.51 2.75
C ALA A 15 3.87 21.32 3.01
N PRO A 16 3.84 20.72 4.22
CA PRO A 16 4.58 19.50 4.49
C PRO A 16 4.19 18.37 3.54
N ALA A 17 5.15 17.56 3.11
CA ALA A 17 4.87 16.41 2.25
C ALA A 17 4.22 15.26 3.03
N LEU A 18 3.17 14.66 2.44
CA LEU A 18 2.57 13.41 2.87
C LEU A 18 2.73 12.38 1.75
N VAL A 19 3.53 11.35 1.99
CA VAL A 19 3.76 10.27 1.03
C VAL A 19 2.95 9.05 1.43
N ILE A 20 2.17 8.49 0.49
CA ILE A 20 1.25 7.38 0.73
C ILE A 20 1.63 6.18 -0.13
N LEU A 21 1.81 5.02 0.50
CA LEU A 21 2.12 3.74 -0.13
C LEU A 21 0.92 2.78 0.01
N HIS A 22 0.41 2.28 -1.11
CA HIS A 22 -0.73 1.36 -1.16
C HIS A 22 -0.36 -0.09 -0.79
N GLY A 23 -1.37 -0.93 -0.55
CA GLY A 23 -1.23 -2.37 -0.32
C GLY A 23 -1.03 -3.19 -1.60
N LEU A 24 -0.75 -4.50 -1.43
CA LEU A 24 -0.60 -5.45 -2.53
C LEU A 24 -1.85 -5.43 -3.43
N LEU A 25 -1.65 -5.50 -4.75
CA LEU A 25 -2.68 -5.40 -5.80
C LEU A 25 -3.42 -4.05 -5.83
N GLY A 26 -3.00 -3.07 -5.03
CA GLY A 26 -3.52 -1.71 -5.03
C GLY A 26 -2.80 -0.78 -6.00
N SER A 27 -3.13 0.50 -5.91
CA SER A 27 -2.46 1.60 -6.63
C SER A 27 -2.69 2.94 -5.93
N SER A 28 -2.00 3.97 -6.36
CA SER A 28 -2.18 5.36 -5.93
C SER A 28 -3.65 5.82 -6.01
N ARG A 29 -4.41 5.30 -6.99
CA ARG A 29 -5.83 5.62 -7.18
C ARG A 29 -6.72 5.23 -6.01
N ASN A 30 -6.35 4.18 -5.25
CA ASN A 30 -7.10 3.78 -4.05
C ASN A 30 -7.07 4.86 -2.96
N TRP A 31 -6.09 5.75 -3.01
CA TRP A 31 -5.87 6.83 -2.05
C TRP A 31 -6.37 8.20 -2.52
N SER A 32 -6.96 8.29 -3.72
CA SER A 32 -7.37 9.57 -4.32
C SER A 32 -8.33 10.37 -3.43
N THR A 33 -9.29 9.72 -2.77
CA THR A 33 -10.23 10.42 -1.88
C THR A 33 -9.55 10.92 -0.60
N ILE A 34 -8.63 10.14 -0.04
CA ILE A 34 -7.85 10.53 1.15
C ILE A 34 -6.90 11.67 0.78
N GLY A 35 -6.17 11.55 -0.34
CA GLY A 35 -5.27 12.60 -0.81
C GLY A 35 -6.00 13.93 -1.02
N LYS A 36 -7.17 13.89 -1.67
CA LYS A 36 -7.99 15.07 -1.85
C LYS A 36 -8.51 15.68 -0.53
N ALA A 37 -8.81 14.87 0.47
CA ALA A 37 -9.27 15.35 1.77
C ALA A 37 -8.15 16.00 2.59
N LEU A 38 -6.89 15.60 2.36
CA LEU A 38 -5.72 16.11 3.11
C LEU A 38 -4.93 17.19 2.37
N GLN A 39 -5.27 17.50 1.10
CA GLN A 39 -4.50 18.43 0.26
C GLN A 39 -4.45 19.87 0.79
N ASP A 40 -5.43 20.30 1.60
CA ASP A 40 -5.40 21.64 2.18
C ASP A 40 -4.32 21.82 3.27
N ARG A 41 -3.78 20.70 3.78
CA ARG A 41 -2.79 20.66 4.86
C ARG A 41 -1.43 20.12 4.40
N PHE A 42 -1.41 19.30 3.35
CA PHE A 42 -0.22 18.58 2.89
C PHE A 42 -0.07 18.67 1.37
N ASP A 43 1.18 18.67 0.90
CA ASP A 43 1.49 18.30 -0.49
C ASP A 43 1.47 16.75 -0.54
N VAL A 44 0.40 16.16 -1.11
CA VAL A 44 0.17 14.72 -1.02
C VAL A 44 0.67 14.00 -2.25
N HIS A 45 1.49 12.96 -2.02
CA HIS A 45 2.07 12.09 -3.03
C HIS A 45 1.62 10.63 -2.78
N ALA A 46 0.59 10.16 -3.46
CA ALA A 46 0.22 8.75 -3.44
C ALA A 46 1.00 8.01 -4.54
N LEU A 47 1.88 7.07 -4.16
CA LEU A 47 2.78 6.38 -5.08
C LEU A 47 2.20 5.05 -5.53
N ASP A 48 2.46 4.70 -6.80
CA ASP A 48 2.36 3.33 -7.27
C ASP A 48 3.69 2.64 -6.95
N LEU A 49 3.69 1.59 -6.13
CA LEU A 49 4.88 0.78 -5.87
C LEU A 49 5.33 0.05 -7.15
N ARG A 50 6.61 -0.37 -7.22
CA ARG A 50 7.08 -1.21 -8.34
C ARG A 50 6.10 -2.37 -8.60
N ASN A 51 5.95 -2.77 -9.84
CA ASN A 51 5.03 -3.80 -10.30
C ASN A 51 3.53 -3.48 -10.16
N HIS A 52 3.16 -2.27 -9.70
CA HIS A 52 1.78 -1.84 -9.54
C HIS A 52 1.48 -0.57 -10.32
N GLY A 53 0.17 -0.37 -10.60
CA GLY A 53 -0.33 0.86 -11.22
C GLY A 53 0.39 1.22 -12.50
N ALA A 54 0.84 2.48 -12.61
CA ALA A 54 1.60 2.99 -13.74
C ALA A 54 3.13 2.99 -13.50
N SER A 55 3.60 2.47 -12.36
CA SER A 55 5.02 2.31 -12.08
C SER A 55 5.65 1.20 -12.91
N PRO A 56 6.98 1.28 -13.19
CA PRO A 56 7.68 0.27 -13.95
C PRO A 56 7.61 -1.13 -13.32
N HIS A 57 7.60 -2.14 -14.19
CA HIS A 57 7.71 -3.54 -13.79
C HIS A 57 9.18 -3.92 -13.56
N ALA A 58 9.39 -4.83 -12.59
CA ALA A 58 10.69 -5.39 -12.25
C ALA A 58 10.54 -6.86 -11.80
N ASP A 59 11.64 -7.62 -11.89
CA ASP A 59 11.65 -9.04 -11.54
C ASP A 59 11.64 -9.31 -10.03
N SER A 60 11.80 -8.28 -9.21
CA SER A 60 12.03 -8.42 -7.77
C SER A 60 11.24 -7.40 -6.95
N MET A 61 10.80 -7.85 -5.76
CA MET A 61 10.10 -7.06 -4.72
C MET A 61 10.86 -7.13 -3.38
N ARG A 62 12.19 -7.05 -3.41
CA ARG A 62 12.97 -7.04 -2.17
C ARG A 62 12.78 -5.73 -1.42
N TRP A 63 12.77 -5.79 -0.10
CA TRP A 63 12.60 -4.62 0.77
C TRP A 63 13.58 -3.50 0.44
N THR A 64 14.87 -3.84 0.28
CA THR A 64 15.92 -2.87 -0.07
C THR A 64 15.69 -2.17 -1.41
N GLU A 65 15.07 -2.86 -2.36
CA GLU A 65 14.77 -2.29 -3.68
C GLU A 65 13.55 -1.37 -3.63
N MET A 66 12.52 -1.76 -2.88
CA MET A 66 11.34 -0.90 -2.68
C MET A 66 11.70 0.36 -1.88
N CYS A 67 12.57 0.25 -0.87
CA CYS A 67 13.10 1.40 -0.15
C CYS A 67 13.96 2.30 -1.04
N ALA A 68 14.77 1.71 -1.93
CA ALA A 68 15.58 2.48 -2.88
C ALA A 68 14.72 3.23 -3.91
N ASP A 69 13.59 2.65 -4.34
CA ASP A 69 12.63 3.34 -5.22
C ASP A 69 12.00 4.54 -4.50
N LEU A 70 11.58 4.36 -3.24
CA LEU A 70 11.04 5.44 -2.43
C LEU A 70 12.08 6.56 -2.23
N GLN A 71 13.31 6.21 -1.89
CA GLN A 71 14.40 7.19 -1.75
C GLN A 71 14.60 7.99 -3.04
N ALA A 72 14.71 7.31 -4.18
CA ALA A 72 14.87 7.96 -5.49
C ALA A 72 13.69 8.88 -5.83
N TYR A 73 12.47 8.50 -5.45
CA TYR A 73 11.28 9.34 -5.61
C TYR A 73 11.38 10.62 -4.77
N LEU A 74 11.74 10.50 -3.47
CA LEU A 74 11.88 11.64 -2.56
C LEU A 74 12.97 12.61 -3.06
N GLU A 75 14.11 12.09 -3.51
CA GLU A 75 15.19 12.87 -4.08
C GLU A 75 14.77 13.62 -5.36
N LEU A 76 14.09 12.92 -6.27
CA LEU A 76 13.61 13.50 -7.55
C LEU A 76 12.63 14.66 -7.33
N HIS A 77 11.83 14.58 -6.27
CA HIS A 77 10.82 15.59 -5.92
C HIS A 77 11.27 16.57 -4.84
N GLU A 78 12.58 16.55 -4.48
CA GLU A 78 13.20 17.45 -3.50
C GLU A 78 12.50 17.39 -2.12
N ILE A 79 11.95 16.23 -1.74
CA ILE A 79 11.30 16.01 -0.46
C ILE A 79 12.37 15.67 0.58
N GLY A 80 12.71 16.62 1.46
CA GLY A 80 13.73 16.44 2.49
C GLY A 80 13.26 15.64 3.70
N SER A 81 12.00 15.82 4.10
CA SER A 81 11.36 15.04 5.19
C SER A 81 9.85 15.02 4.96
N CYS A 82 9.20 13.93 5.35
CA CYS A 82 7.77 13.76 5.09
C CYS A 82 7.04 13.06 6.24
N VAL A 83 5.72 13.16 6.23
CA VAL A 83 4.86 12.15 6.84
C VAL A 83 4.79 10.98 5.87
N LEU A 84 5.17 9.78 6.32
CA LEU A 84 5.10 8.57 5.51
C LEU A 84 3.94 7.68 5.98
N MET A 85 2.99 7.41 5.11
CA MET A 85 1.84 6.55 5.40
C MET A 85 1.86 5.32 4.48
N GLY A 86 1.74 4.14 5.07
CA GLY A 86 1.71 2.90 4.29
C GLY A 86 0.61 1.94 4.75
N HIS A 87 -0.11 1.36 3.79
CA HIS A 87 -1.14 0.35 4.02
C HIS A 87 -0.62 -1.03 3.65
N SER A 88 -0.81 -2.02 4.53
CA SER A 88 -0.48 -3.42 4.23
C SER A 88 0.96 -3.57 3.71
N LEU A 89 1.19 -4.03 2.46
CA LEU A 89 2.52 -4.06 1.83
C LEU A 89 3.24 -2.71 1.92
N GLY A 90 2.54 -1.61 1.60
CA GLY A 90 3.09 -0.26 1.71
C GLY A 90 3.47 0.11 3.13
N GLY A 91 2.74 -0.41 4.14
CA GLY A 91 3.07 -0.26 5.56
C GLY A 91 4.38 -0.95 5.92
N LYS A 92 4.62 -2.15 5.40
CA LYS A 92 5.89 -2.86 5.58
C LYS A 92 7.08 -2.12 4.95
N VAL A 93 6.88 -1.57 3.74
CA VAL A 93 7.89 -0.73 3.07
C VAL A 93 8.15 0.53 3.88
N ALA A 94 7.09 1.20 4.36
CA ALA A 94 7.19 2.42 5.16
C ALA A 94 7.93 2.19 6.49
N MET A 95 7.61 1.09 7.20
CA MET A 95 8.33 0.70 8.41
C MET A 95 9.82 0.48 8.16
N ARG A 96 10.15 -0.30 7.13
CA ARG A 96 11.55 -0.58 6.76
C ARG A 96 12.29 0.71 6.40
N TYR A 97 11.70 1.54 5.55
CA TYR A 97 12.29 2.80 5.12
C TYR A 97 12.52 3.77 6.30
N ALA A 98 11.55 3.89 7.21
CA ALA A 98 11.67 4.75 8.38
C ALA A 98 12.82 4.34 9.31
N CYS A 99 13.01 3.03 9.52
CA CYS A 99 14.15 2.53 10.30
C CYS A 99 15.51 2.77 9.61
N GLU A 100 15.58 2.64 8.28
CA GLU A 100 16.81 2.88 7.51
C GLU A 100 17.12 4.38 7.34
N ASN A 101 16.10 5.25 7.33
CA ASN A 101 16.22 6.68 7.01
C ASN A 101 15.38 7.54 7.99
N PRO A 102 15.66 7.52 9.30
CA PRO A 102 14.79 8.15 10.30
C PRO A 102 14.67 9.67 10.13
N ASP A 103 15.68 10.34 9.60
CA ASP A 103 15.66 11.79 9.36
C ASP A 103 14.73 12.18 8.18
N MET A 104 14.46 11.26 7.28
CA MET A 104 13.57 11.46 6.13
C MET A 104 12.09 11.28 6.47
N VAL A 105 11.78 10.70 7.63
CA VAL A 105 10.42 10.42 8.06
C VAL A 105 10.14 11.14 9.38
N ALA A 106 9.41 12.25 9.32
CA ALA A 106 9.06 13.02 10.51
C ALA A 106 7.99 12.32 11.37
N ARG A 107 7.05 11.63 10.71
CA ARG A 107 5.99 10.82 11.33
C ARG A 107 5.67 9.64 10.45
N LEU A 108 5.39 8.49 11.06
CA LEU A 108 5.03 7.25 10.36
C LEU A 108 3.58 6.86 10.67
N VAL A 109 2.77 6.61 9.63
CA VAL A 109 1.42 6.06 9.76
C VAL A 109 1.40 4.66 9.14
N ILE A 110 1.17 3.65 9.95
CA ILE A 110 1.07 2.25 9.55
C ILE A 110 -0.41 1.88 9.54
N VAL A 111 -0.93 1.50 8.38
CA VAL A 111 -2.37 1.21 8.21
C VAL A 111 -2.56 -0.30 8.04
N ASP A 112 -3.13 -0.89 9.05
CA ASP A 112 -3.64 -2.27 9.15
C ASP A 112 -2.64 -3.36 8.76
N ILE A 113 -1.41 -3.26 9.27
CA ILE A 113 -0.35 -4.26 9.13
C ILE A 113 0.59 -4.18 10.34
N ALA A 114 1.07 -5.32 10.83
CA ALA A 114 2.06 -5.38 11.90
C ALA A 114 3.46 -5.77 11.38
N ALA A 115 4.48 -5.52 12.22
CA ALA A 115 5.87 -5.90 11.96
C ALA A 115 6.11 -7.40 12.26
N LYS A 116 5.43 -8.27 11.53
CA LYS A 116 5.53 -9.73 11.67
C LYS A 116 5.50 -10.46 10.32
N ALA A 117 5.84 -11.74 10.34
CA ALA A 117 5.57 -12.64 9.21
C ALA A 117 4.08 -13.02 9.19
N TYR A 118 3.53 -13.17 7.99
CA TYR A 118 2.14 -13.56 7.79
C TYR A 118 2.04 -14.94 7.14
N PRO A 119 0.99 -15.72 7.47
CA PRO A 119 0.72 -16.98 6.78
C PRO A 119 0.45 -16.75 5.29
N PRO A 120 0.44 -17.80 4.45
CA PRO A 120 0.08 -17.69 3.04
C PRO A 120 -1.30 -17.05 2.83
N TYR A 121 -1.38 -15.98 2.05
CA TYR A 121 -2.60 -15.27 1.64
C TYR A 121 -2.46 -14.80 0.18
N HIS A 122 -3.58 -14.51 -0.46
CA HIS A 122 -3.72 -14.06 -1.85
C HIS A 122 -3.32 -15.05 -2.96
N ASP A 123 -2.92 -16.28 -2.65
CA ASP A 123 -2.60 -17.28 -3.69
C ASP A 123 -3.82 -17.59 -4.59
N ASN A 124 -5.04 -17.56 -4.02
CA ASN A 124 -6.26 -17.82 -4.78
C ASN A 124 -6.56 -16.67 -5.75
N GLU A 125 -6.44 -15.44 -5.30
CA GLU A 125 -6.63 -14.24 -6.12
C GLU A 125 -5.66 -14.22 -7.29
N PHE A 126 -4.36 -14.46 -7.04
CA PHE A 126 -3.37 -14.55 -8.11
C PHE A 126 -3.67 -15.66 -9.10
N ARG A 127 -4.05 -16.86 -8.62
CA ARG A 127 -4.44 -17.98 -9.50
C ARG A 127 -5.69 -17.65 -10.31
N ALA A 128 -6.67 -16.99 -9.70
CA ALA A 128 -7.88 -16.56 -10.38
C ALA A 128 -7.57 -15.56 -11.50
N MET A 129 -6.80 -14.50 -11.18
CA MET A 129 -6.41 -13.49 -12.16
C MET A 129 -5.64 -14.09 -13.35
N LYS A 130 -4.72 -15.02 -13.10
CA LYS A 130 -3.94 -15.70 -14.17
C LYS A 130 -4.79 -16.55 -15.12
N ARG A 131 -5.96 -17.00 -14.70
CA ARG A 131 -6.88 -17.79 -15.53
C ARG A 131 -7.76 -16.96 -16.44
N ILE A 132 -7.84 -15.65 -16.21
CA ILE A 132 -8.67 -14.76 -17.02
C ILE A 132 -7.99 -14.53 -18.38
N PRO A 133 -8.60 -14.85 -19.52
CA PRO A 133 -8.07 -14.60 -20.85
C PRO A 133 -8.26 -13.13 -21.22
N VAL A 134 -7.51 -12.23 -20.56
CA VAL A 134 -7.75 -10.78 -20.59
C VAL A 134 -7.76 -10.18 -22.00
N ALA A 135 -6.99 -10.73 -22.93
CA ALA A 135 -6.94 -10.26 -24.32
C ALA A 135 -8.22 -10.57 -25.12
N GLU A 136 -9.02 -11.55 -24.68
CA GLU A 136 -10.23 -12.03 -25.35
C GLU A 136 -11.51 -11.41 -24.76
N LEU A 137 -11.43 -10.72 -23.63
CA LEU A 137 -12.57 -10.15 -22.93
C LEU A 137 -13.28 -9.09 -23.77
N ALA A 138 -14.59 -9.18 -23.86
CA ALA A 138 -15.43 -8.15 -24.47
C ALA A 138 -15.60 -6.93 -23.55
N ASN A 139 -15.70 -7.16 -22.24
CA ASN A 139 -15.93 -6.11 -21.23
C ASN A 139 -15.52 -6.57 -19.82
N ARG A 140 -15.52 -5.63 -18.86
CA ARG A 140 -15.17 -5.90 -17.45
C ARG A 140 -16.13 -6.84 -16.73
N LYS A 141 -17.40 -6.86 -17.14
CA LYS A 141 -18.41 -7.72 -16.52
C LYS A 141 -18.08 -9.20 -16.77
N GLU A 142 -17.64 -9.53 -17.98
CA GLU A 142 -17.18 -10.87 -18.32
C GLU A 142 -15.99 -11.30 -17.44
N ALA A 143 -15.04 -10.41 -17.18
CA ALA A 143 -13.94 -10.69 -16.25
C ALA A 143 -14.43 -10.94 -14.82
N GLU A 144 -15.46 -10.21 -14.36
CA GLU A 144 -16.06 -10.42 -13.04
C GLU A 144 -16.75 -11.79 -12.95
N GLU A 145 -17.53 -12.16 -13.97
CA GLU A 145 -18.22 -13.46 -14.05
C GLU A 145 -17.21 -14.62 -14.05
N LEU A 146 -16.06 -14.47 -14.72
CA LEU A 146 -14.98 -15.46 -14.71
C LEU A 146 -14.24 -15.55 -13.36
N LEU A 147 -14.15 -14.45 -12.59
CA LEU A 147 -13.55 -14.43 -11.25
C LEU A 147 -14.48 -15.05 -10.19
N GLU A 148 -15.80 -14.94 -10.34
CA GLU A 148 -16.78 -15.29 -9.31
C GLU A 148 -16.63 -16.73 -8.74
N PRO A 149 -16.40 -17.79 -9.54
CA PRO A 149 -16.24 -19.14 -9.01
C PRO A 149 -14.98 -19.34 -8.17
N MET A 150 -13.99 -18.43 -8.25
CA MET A 150 -12.69 -18.55 -7.59
C MET A 150 -12.49 -17.51 -6.47
N VAL A 151 -13.21 -16.38 -6.54
CA VAL A 151 -13.14 -15.28 -5.58
C VAL A 151 -14.56 -14.94 -5.14
N GLU A 152 -15.02 -15.52 -4.04
CA GLU A 152 -16.42 -15.43 -3.57
C GLU A 152 -16.83 -13.97 -3.22
N HIS A 153 -15.93 -13.21 -2.58
CA HIS A 153 -16.24 -11.88 -2.11
C HIS A 153 -16.30 -10.87 -3.25
N TRP A 154 -17.47 -10.32 -3.49
CA TRP A 154 -17.71 -9.32 -4.54
C TRP A 154 -16.76 -8.12 -4.44
N ALA A 155 -16.57 -7.57 -3.23
CA ALA A 155 -15.67 -6.43 -3.02
C ALA A 155 -14.22 -6.74 -3.42
N MET A 156 -13.75 -7.98 -3.17
CA MET A 156 -12.43 -8.43 -3.62
C MET A 156 -12.37 -8.51 -5.15
N ARG A 157 -13.38 -9.06 -5.83
CA ARG A 157 -13.42 -9.06 -7.29
C ARG A 157 -13.33 -7.66 -7.87
N GLN A 158 -14.12 -6.71 -7.33
CA GLN A 158 -14.07 -5.32 -7.77
C GLN A 158 -12.68 -4.70 -7.55
N PHE A 159 -12.05 -4.98 -6.42
CA PHE A 159 -10.69 -4.53 -6.14
C PHE A 159 -9.68 -5.11 -7.14
N LEU A 160 -9.69 -6.41 -7.41
CA LEU A 160 -8.82 -7.04 -8.41
C LEU A 160 -9.01 -6.43 -9.80
N LEU A 161 -10.27 -6.19 -10.19
CA LEU A 161 -10.61 -5.61 -11.47
C LEU A 161 -10.18 -4.15 -11.63
N THR A 162 -9.82 -3.43 -10.56
CA THR A 162 -9.20 -2.10 -10.70
C THR A 162 -7.90 -2.16 -11.50
N ASN A 163 -7.22 -3.31 -11.50
CA ASN A 163 -6.00 -3.57 -12.25
C ASN A 163 -6.24 -3.99 -13.72
N LEU A 164 -7.48 -4.23 -14.11
CA LEU A 164 -7.82 -4.56 -15.50
C LEU A 164 -7.96 -3.25 -16.30
N VAL A 165 -7.06 -3.00 -17.21
CA VAL A 165 -7.04 -1.78 -18.04
C VAL A 165 -7.14 -2.15 -19.52
N ARG A 166 -7.61 -1.20 -20.34
CA ARG A 166 -7.57 -1.36 -21.78
C ARG A 166 -6.20 -0.90 -22.30
N ASP A 167 -5.56 -1.74 -23.10
CA ASP A 167 -4.37 -1.35 -23.84
C ASP A 167 -4.80 -0.44 -24.99
N GLU A 168 -4.31 0.79 -25.00
CA GLU A 168 -4.72 1.79 -26.00
C GLU A 168 -4.24 1.44 -27.43
N VAL A 169 -3.15 0.69 -27.53
CA VAL A 169 -2.57 0.28 -28.83
C VAL A 169 -3.23 -0.99 -29.34
N ALA A 170 -3.34 -2.02 -28.48
CA ALA A 170 -3.93 -3.30 -28.86
C ALA A 170 -5.47 -3.29 -28.84
N GLY A 171 -6.09 -2.34 -28.13
CA GLY A 171 -7.53 -2.26 -27.93
C GLY A 171 -8.12 -3.38 -27.04
N ALA A 172 -7.28 -4.29 -26.60
CA ALA A 172 -7.62 -5.42 -25.73
C ALA A 172 -7.46 -5.07 -24.24
N PHE A 173 -8.00 -5.90 -23.34
CA PHE A 173 -7.71 -5.77 -21.93
C PHE A 173 -6.36 -6.38 -21.58
N LYS A 174 -5.73 -5.84 -20.52
CA LYS A 174 -4.52 -6.37 -19.90
C LYS A 174 -4.55 -6.12 -18.39
N TRP A 175 -3.81 -6.92 -17.63
CA TRP A 175 -3.47 -6.55 -16.27
C TRP A 175 -2.42 -5.44 -16.28
N GLN A 176 -2.69 -4.35 -15.55
CA GLN A 176 -1.75 -3.23 -15.42
C GLN A 176 -0.57 -3.59 -14.52
N ILE A 177 -0.79 -4.46 -13.54
CA ILE A 177 0.24 -4.95 -12.63
C ILE A 177 1.10 -6.04 -13.27
N ASN A 178 2.32 -6.21 -12.76
CA ASN A 178 3.16 -7.38 -13.07
C ASN A 178 2.68 -8.61 -12.29
N LEU A 179 1.61 -9.26 -12.79
CA LEU A 179 0.94 -10.35 -12.10
C LEU A 179 1.88 -11.53 -11.79
N GLU A 180 2.78 -11.88 -12.71
CA GLU A 180 3.74 -12.97 -12.52
C GLU A 180 4.81 -12.60 -11.48
N GLY A 181 5.41 -11.43 -11.59
CA GLY A 181 6.44 -10.95 -10.67
C GLY A 181 5.91 -10.79 -9.25
N LEU A 182 4.69 -10.26 -9.09
CA LEU A 182 4.05 -10.11 -7.78
C LEU A 182 3.72 -11.47 -7.15
N HIS A 183 3.16 -12.41 -7.93
CA HIS A 183 2.87 -13.76 -7.42
C HIS A 183 4.15 -14.48 -6.97
N ALA A 184 5.21 -14.41 -7.76
CA ALA A 184 6.51 -15.00 -7.42
C ALA A 184 7.15 -14.35 -6.17
N SER A 185 6.79 -13.10 -5.86
CA SER A 185 7.32 -12.34 -4.71
C SER A 185 6.55 -12.55 -3.42
N LEU A 186 5.41 -13.24 -3.41
CA LEU A 186 4.61 -13.46 -2.20
C LEU A 186 5.41 -14.03 -1.02
N PRO A 187 6.35 -14.98 -1.19
CA PRO A 187 7.16 -15.48 -0.08
C PRO A 187 7.99 -14.39 0.63
N ILE A 188 8.45 -13.37 -0.11
CA ILE A 188 9.20 -12.24 0.45
C ILE A 188 8.23 -11.26 1.11
N ILE A 189 7.14 -10.88 0.44
CA ILE A 189 6.14 -9.91 0.90
C ILE A 189 5.50 -10.34 2.23
N ARG A 190 5.35 -11.65 2.46
CA ARG A 190 4.77 -12.21 3.68
C ARG A 190 5.71 -12.19 4.89
N GLN A 191 7.01 -12.03 4.70
CA GLN A 191 7.97 -11.98 5.80
C GLN A 191 7.88 -10.66 6.56
N ASN A 192 8.44 -10.63 7.77
CA ASN A 192 8.71 -9.37 8.45
C ASN A 192 9.70 -8.54 7.62
N ALA A 193 9.40 -7.26 7.43
CA ALA A 193 10.29 -6.36 6.71
C ALA A 193 11.46 -5.86 7.58
N LEU A 194 11.30 -5.93 8.91
CA LEU A 194 12.26 -5.39 9.88
C LEU A 194 13.24 -6.47 10.36
N LEU A 195 14.44 -6.01 10.67
CA LEU A 195 15.45 -6.76 11.39
C LEU A 195 15.26 -6.54 12.90
N GLU A 196 15.76 -7.45 13.72
CA GLU A 196 15.70 -7.36 15.18
C GLU A 196 16.39 -6.10 15.72
N THR A 197 17.40 -5.62 15.00
CA THR A 197 18.21 -4.45 15.37
C THR A 197 17.64 -3.12 14.89
N ASP A 198 16.63 -3.14 14.04
CA ASP A 198 16.03 -1.90 13.50
C ASP A 198 15.36 -1.11 14.62
N ARG A 199 15.42 0.23 14.55
CA ARG A 199 14.78 1.17 15.49
C ARG A 199 14.34 2.43 14.77
N TYR A 200 13.23 2.97 15.23
CA TYR A 200 12.72 4.27 14.79
C TYR A 200 12.04 4.98 15.96
N ASP A 201 12.58 6.15 16.35
CA ASP A 201 12.21 6.88 17.57
C ASP A 201 11.34 8.10 17.31
N ASN A 202 10.95 8.40 16.07
CA ASN A 202 9.98 9.45 15.78
C ASN A 202 8.53 8.91 15.97
N PRO A 203 7.51 9.78 16.04
CA PRO A 203 6.13 9.37 16.28
C PRO A 203 5.58 8.37 15.26
N VAL A 204 4.94 7.32 15.75
CA VAL A 204 4.30 6.28 14.94
C VAL A 204 2.83 6.14 15.31
N LEU A 205 1.95 6.13 14.32
CA LEU A 205 0.55 5.80 14.45
C LEU A 205 0.28 4.46 13.77
N LEU A 206 -0.16 3.47 14.53
CA LEU A 206 -0.69 2.21 14.02
C LEU A 206 -2.21 2.32 13.96
N VAL A 207 -2.78 2.23 12.77
CA VAL A 207 -4.23 2.26 12.55
C VAL A 207 -4.72 0.86 12.26
N ARG A 208 -5.58 0.32 13.14
CA ARG A 208 -6.18 -1.01 13.01
C ARG A 208 -7.65 -0.91 12.62
N GLY A 209 -8.12 -1.76 11.70
CA GLY A 209 -9.55 -1.99 11.49
C GLY A 209 -10.13 -2.90 12.58
N ALA A 210 -11.24 -2.50 13.22
CA ALA A 210 -11.85 -3.28 14.30
C ALA A 210 -12.24 -4.72 13.91
N ASN A 211 -12.52 -4.94 12.62
CA ASN A 211 -12.91 -6.24 12.05
C ASN A 211 -11.76 -6.88 11.22
N SER A 212 -10.56 -6.30 11.27
CA SER A 212 -9.41 -6.83 10.55
C SER A 212 -8.79 -8.00 11.30
N SER A 213 -8.32 -9.00 10.55
CA SER A 213 -7.51 -10.11 11.06
C SER A 213 -6.01 -9.93 10.82
N PHE A 214 -5.59 -8.78 10.26
CA PHE A 214 -4.17 -8.52 9.98
C PHE A 214 -3.38 -8.07 11.21
N ILE A 215 -4.07 -7.46 12.18
CA ILE A 215 -3.48 -7.08 13.46
C ILE A 215 -4.24 -7.84 14.55
N GLU A 216 -3.53 -8.59 15.36
CA GLU A 216 -4.02 -9.36 16.49
C GLU A 216 -3.73 -8.62 17.80
N ASP A 217 -4.41 -9.02 18.86
CA ASP A 217 -4.15 -8.49 20.20
C ASP A 217 -2.72 -8.84 20.61
N GLY A 218 -1.94 -7.84 21.05
CA GLY A 218 -0.53 -7.95 21.39
C GLY A 218 0.44 -7.55 20.28
N ASP A 219 0.04 -7.50 19.01
CA ASP A 219 0.93 -7.06 17.92
C ASP A 219 1.48 -5.65 18.14
N ALA A 220 0.64 -4.73 18.64
CA ALA A 220 1.08 -3.37 18.93
C ALA A 220 2.12 -3.33 20.06
N ASP A 221 1.95 -4.17 21.09
CA ASP A 221 2.91 -4.29 22.18
C ASP A 221 4.26 -4.83 21.67
N ASP A 222 4.23 -5.86 20.82
CA ASP A 222 5.44 -6.41 20.19
C ASP A 222 6.14 -5.36 19.30
N MET A 223 5.39 -4.50 18.61
CA MET A 223 5.92 -3.46 17.74
C MET A 223 6.65 -2.35 18.51
N HIS A 224 6.43 -2.18 19.82
CA HIS A 224 7.23 -1.26 20.64
C HIS A 224 8.73 -1.62 20.69
N HIS A 225 9.07 -2.86 20.32
CA HIS A 225 10.47 -3.25 20.13
C HIS A 225 11.18 -2.39 19.08
N TRP A 226 10.52 -2.03 17.98
CA TRP A 226 11.08 -1.22 16.89
C TRP A 226 10.68 0.25 16.96
N PHE A 227 9.53 0.57 17.57
CA PHE A 227 8.89 1.89 17.53
C PHE A 227 8.59 2.39 18.94
N SER A 228 9.55 3.12 19.56
CA SER A 228 9.45 3.58 20.96
C SER A 228 8.26 4.53 21.21
N HIS A 229 7.81 5.26 20.18
CA HIS A 229 6.69 6.21 20.24
C HIS A 229 5.49 5.78 19.40
N LEU A 230 5.17 4.46 19.44
CA LEU A 230 4.00 3.92 18.77
C LEU A 230 2.72 4.18 19.58
N ARG A 231 1.69 4.64 18.88
CA ARG A 231 0.32 4.73 19.37
C ARG A 231 -0.60 3.92 18.46
N GLU A 232 -1.39 3.02 19.03
CA GLU A 232 -2.43 2.29 18.31
C GLU A 232 -3.76 3.02 18.39
N GLU A 233 -4.48 3.08 17.27
CA GLU A 233 -5.85 3.57 17.15
C GLU A 233 -6.69 2.62 16.31
N VAL A 234 -7.95 2.41 16.73
CA VAL A 234 -8.85 1.46 16.09
C VAL A 234 -9.96 2.18 15.34
N VAL A 235 -10.11 1.87 14.06
CA VAL A 235 -11.22 2.37 13.23
C VAL A 235 -12.42 1.42 13.37
N PRO A 236 -13.53 1.86 13.96
CA PRO A 236 -14.70 1.01 14.19
C PRO A 236 -15.34 0.57 12.87
N SER A 237 -15.93 -0.63 12.86
CA SER A 237 -16.67 -1.19 11.72
C SER A 237 -15.88 -1.25 10.41
N ALA A 238 -14.55 -1.31 10.47
CA ALA A 238 -13.67 -1.44 9.32
C ALA A 238 -12.86 -2.75 9.41
N GLY A 239 -12.64 -3.39 8.28
CA GLY A 239 -11.70 -4.49 8.10
C GLY A 239 -10.36 -3.97 7.61
N HIS A 240 -9.70 -4.74 6.71
CA HIS A 240 -8.35 -4.44 6.22
C HIS A 240 -8.25 -3.11 5.45
N ASN A 241 -9.29 -2.70 4.75
CA ASN A 241 -9.29 -1.46 3.95
C ASN A 241 -9.93 -0.29 4.71
N VAL A 242 -9.39 0.07 5.87
CA VAL A 242 -9.94 1.09 6.80
C VAL A 242 -10.27 2.41 6.10
N HIS A 243 -9.43 2.83 5.16
CA HIS A 243 -9.55 4.07 4.37
C HIS A 243 -10.71 4.04 3.36
N VAL A 244 -11.29 2.87 3.09
CA VAL A 244 -12.45 2.66 2.23
C VAL A 244 -13.70 2.35 3.06
N GLU A 245 -13.57 1.42 4.00
CA GLU A 245 -14.69 0.82 4.74
C GLU A 245 -15.27 1.78 5.79
N ASN A 246 -14.43 2.56 6.46
CA ASN A 246 -14.88 3.65 7.34
C ASN A 246 -14.01 4.90 7.16
N ARG A 247 -14.08 5.48 5.98
CA ARG A 247 -13.29 6.67 5.60
C ARG A 247 -13.45 7.83 6.57
N LYS A 248 -14.67 8.06 7.07
CA LYS A 248 -14.95 9.19 7.97
C LYS A 248 -14.12 9.06 9.26
N ALA A 249 -14.25 7.93 9.96
CA ALA A 249 -13.50 7.70 11.19
C ALA A 249 -12.00 7.68 10.95
N PHE A 250 -11.55 7.14 9.81
CA PHE A 250 -10.13 7.15 9.43
C PHE A 250 -9.60 8.58 9.25
N LEU A 251 -10.33 9.47 8.57
CA LEU A 251 -9.93 10.87 8.40
C LEU A 251 -9.95 11.65 9.72
N GLU A 252 -10.99 11.47 10.56
CA GLU A 252 -11.07 12.09 11.89
C GLU A 252 -9.86 11.70 12.77
N LEU A 253 -9.45 10.43 12.68
CA LEU A 253 -8.27 9.93 13.39
C LEU A 253 -6.98 10.57 12.85
N LEU A 254 -6.81 10.64 11.53
CA LEU A 254 -5.65 11.31 10.93
C LEU A 254 -5.60 12.80 11.28
N ASP A 255 -6.75 13.50 11.25
CA ASP A 255 -6.84 14.92 11.60
C ASP A 255 -6.44 15.21 13.05
N ALA A 256 -6.73 14.28 13.95
CA ALA A 256 -6.35 14.40 15.36
C ALA A 256 -4.86 14.11 15.63
N TRP A 257 -4.20 13.34 14.74
CA TRP A 257 -2.82 12.91 14.97
C TRP A 257 -1.80 13.66 14.10
N LEU A 258 -2.12 14.03 12.87
CA LEU A 258 -1.26 14.78 11.94
C LEU A 258 -1.28 16.28 12.25
#